data_750dd627af1c9af245e3ffe9f9d0cc76
#
_entry.id   750dd627af1c9af245e3ffe9f9d0cc76
#
_cell.length_a   1.000
_cell.length_b   1.000
_cell.length_c   1.000
_cell.angle_alpha   90.00
_cell.angle_beta   90.00
_cell.angle_gamma   90.00
#
_symmetry.space_group_name_H-M   'P 1'
#
loop_
_entity.id
_entity.type
_entity.pdbx_description
1 polymer ?
#
loop_
_entity_poly.entity_id
_entity_poly.type
_entity_poly.pdbx_seq_one_letter_code
_entity_poly.pdbx_strand_id
1 'polypeptide(L)'
;NYIIITNIYKKFATIYLKMNPNLNEFFSEENSISRKTAETIVNNTLFKCDDGELFLESTVSESLVLDDGKIKNTSYDSSKGYGLRSVNNDITTYSHSNELTEESLKNSAKIILDANKNYSGKINSGPKKTNKYLYTDVNPIEAKNFSEKIDLLNKIDKYLRSKNPYVKQVSSSIFSEYQQIEIIRPDNQSYSDKRPLVRFNVSIMVEKNGRKETGSYGTGGRKILDEYITELNWKKVCDIALKQALINLESVDAPAGEMKVVLGPGWPGILLHEAIGHGLEGDFNRKKTSAFSNLMGQKIADEQVTVVDDGTIENRRGSITIDDEGTPTNKTVLIEKGILKNYIQDRLNARLMNVQPTGNGRRESFEHIPMPRMTNTYMLSGKYHPDEIIKSVDKGIYAVAFGGGQVDITNGKFVFSCTEAYEIKNGKIGRPLKGATLIGNGPDVLTKVKMVGNDMELDAGVGTCGKNGQWVPVGVGQPTILI
;
A
#
# COMPACT_ATOMS: atom_id res chain seq x y z
N ASN A 1 -6.91 36.37 -6.94
CA ASN A 1 -6.60 35.37 -5.87
C ASN A 1 -5.69 34.23 -6.36
N TYR A 2 -5.84 33.76 -7.60
CA TYR A 2 -5.02 32.68 -8.19
C TYR A 2 -3.54 33.05 -8.30
N ILE A 3 -3.25 34.26 -8.77
CA ILE A 3 -1.88 34.77 -8.93
C ILE A 3 -1.17 34.95 -7.58
N ILE A 4 -1.91 35.34 -6.55
CA ILE A 4 -1.34 35.56 -5.20
C ILE A 4 -0.95 34.23 -4.58
N ILE A 5 -1.83 33.19 -4.67
CA ILE A 5 -1.57 31.85 -4.13
C ILE A 5 -0.37 31.21 -4.86
N THR A 6 -0.33 31.32 -6.20
CA THR A 6 0.79 30.79 -7.02
C THR A 6 2.12 31.48 -6.70
N ASN A 7 2.10 32.80 -6.45
CA ASN A 7 3.31 33.55 -6.10
C ASN A 7 3.79 33.27 -4.66
N ILE A 8 2.86 33.08 -3.71
CA ILE A 8 3.18 32.69 -2.34
C ILE A 8 3.81 31.29 -2.34
N TYR A 9 3.20 30.33 -3.05
CA TYR A 9 3.70 28.95 -3.13
C TYR A 9 5.07 28.88 -3.83
N LYS A 10 5.25 29.58 -4.96
CA LYS A 10 6.58 29.70 -5.62
C LYS A 10 7.63 30.29 -4.69
N LYS A 11 7.27 31.30 -3.91
CA LYS A 11 8.19 31.95 -2.97
C LYS A 11 8.55 31.00 -1.82
N PHE A 12 7.59 30.25 -1.28
CA PHE A 12 7.83 29.23 -0.26
C PHE A 12 8.64 28.06 -0.80
N ALA A 13 8.29 27.50 -1.95
CA ALA A 13 9.04 26.41 -2.58
C ALA A 13 10.47 26.85 -2.96
N THR A 14 10.64 28.05 -3.49
CA THR A 14 11.97 28.58 -3.85
C THR A 14 12.82 28.93 -2.60
N ILE A 15 12.19 29.42 -1.53
CA ILE A 15 12.86 29.67 -0.25
C ILE A 15 13.27 28.34 0.38
N TYR A 16 12.37 27.35 0.37
CA TYR A 16 12.60 26.01 0.93
C TYR A 16 13.72 25.26 0.19
N LEU A 17 13.70 25.28 -1.15
CA LEU A 17 14.77 24.69 -1.99
C LEU A 17 16.11 25.44 -1.85
N LYS A 18 16.10 26.75 -1.58
CA LYS A 18 17.32 27.52 -1.29
C LYS A 18 17.84 27.29 0.13
N MET A 19 16.96 27.00 1.08
CA MET A 19 17.32 26.71 2.47
C MET A 19 17.77 25.26 2.68
N ASN A 20 17.41 24.32 1.80
CA ASN A 20 17.79 22.91 1.87
C ASN A 20 18.25 22.37 0.50
N PRO A 21 19.42 22.78 0.00
CA PRO A 21 19.94 22.31 -1.29
C PRO A 21 20.28 20.80 -1.30
N ASN A 22 20.42 20.16 -0.13
CA ASN A 22 20.86 18.77 0.07
C ASN A 22 19.87 17.92 0.87
N LEU A 23 18.58 17.95 0.52
CA LEU A 23 17.57 17.03 1.09
C LEU A 23 17.95 15.55 0.91
N ASN A 24 18.94 15.26 0.08
CA ASN A 24 19.38 13.93 -0.31
C ASN A 24 20.56 13.37 0.50
N GLU A 25 21.16 14.14 1.39
CA GLU A 25 22.31 13.70 2.19
C GLU A 25 21.97 13.67 3.67
N PHE A 26 21.94 12.45 4.26
CA PHE A 26 21.79 12.28 5.70
C PHE A 26 23.02 12.77 6.48
N PHE A 27 24.18 12.75 5.83
CA PHE A 27 25.48 13.05 6.43
C PHE A 27 26.12 14.26 5.73
N SER A 28 25.59 15.45 5.99
CA SER A 28 26.16 16.73 5.51
C SER A 28 26.79 17.51 6.69
N GLU A 29 27.58 18.51 6.37
CA GLU A 29 28.10 19.44 7.39
C GLU A 29 26.99 20.15 8.17
N GLU A 30 25.85 20.38 7.54
CA GLU A 30 24.65 20.97 8.19
C GLU A 30 24.03 20.06 9.25
N ASN A 31 24.12 18.74 9.10
CA ASN A 31 23.55 17.77 10.05
C ASN A 31 24.44 17.50 11.27
N SER A 32 25.63 18.15 11.37
CA SER A 32 26.54 18.01 12.51
C SER A 32 26.93 16.56 12.90
N ILE A 33 26.74 15.60 11.98
CA ILE A 33 27.13 14.20 12.17
C ILE A 33 27.76 13.63 10.89
N SER A 34 28.90 12.93 11.04
CA SER A 34 29.50 12.21 9.95
C SER A 34 29.00 10.78 9.86
N ARG A 35 29.00 10.20 8.65
CA ARG A 35 28.69 8.76 8.44
C ARG A 35 29.53 7.89 9.37
N LYS A 36 30.84 8.11 9.45
CA LYS A 36 31.77 7.33 10.29
C LYS A 36 31.38 7.40 11.77
N THR A 37 30.95 8.57 12.25
CA THR A 37 30.48 8.73 13.63
C THR A 37 29.21 7.92 13.85
N ALA A 38 28.25 8.01 12.94
CA ALA A 38 26.98 7.24 13.03
C ALA A 38 27.25 5.72 13.03
N GLU A 39 28.07 5.22 12.12
CA GLU A 39 28.49 3.80 12.07
C GLU A 39 29.16 3.36 13.37
N THR A 40 30.04 4.19 13.94
CA THR A 40 30.70 3.90 15.21
C THR A 40 29.69 3.80 16.36
N ILE A 41 28.74 4.74 16.43
CA ILE A 41 27.69 4.72 17.47
C ILE A 41 26.83 3.47 17.30
N VAL A 42 26.38 3.14 16.09
CA VAL A 42 25.57 1.94 15.80
C VAL A 42 26.30 0.67 16.22
N ASN A 43 27.56 0.51 15.80
CA ASN A 43 28.39 -0.65 16.15
C ASN A 43 28.49 -0.81 17.67
N ASN A 44 28.87 0.26 18.39
CA ASN A 44 29.05 0.23 19.84
C ASN A 44 27.72 -0.04 20.59
N THR A 45 26.59 0.41 20.05
CA THR A 45 25.28 0.25 20.68
C THR A 45 24.71 -1.13 20.49
N LEU A 46 24.87 -1.72 19.30
CA LEU A 46 24.14 -2.92 18.89
C LEU A 46 24.99 -4.22 18.93
N PHE A 47 26.30 -4.17 19.23
CA PHE A 47 27.19 -5.32 19.10
C PHE A 47 26.83 -6.52 20.00
N LYS A 48 26.08 -6.31 21.08
CA LYS A 48 25.58 -7.35 22.00
C LYS A 48 24.08 -7.68 21.80
N CYS A 49 23.44 -7.10 20.81
CA CYS A 49 22.05 -7.39 20.50
C CYS A 49 21.94 -8.60 19.53
N ASP A 50 20.76 -9.18 19.40
CA ASP A 50 20.52 -10.23 18.39
C ASP A 50 20.31 -9.64 17.00
N ASP A 51 19.67 -8.47 16.92
CA ASP A 51 19.43 -7.73 15.69
C ASP A 51 19.25 -6.24 15.98
N GLY A 52 19.27 -5.39 14.97
CA GLY A 52 19.04 -3.97 15.09
C GLY A 52 19.62 -3.17 13.95
N GLU A 53 19.17 -1.91 13.84
CA GLU A 53 19.64 -0.96 12.83
C GLU A 53 19.41 0.49 13.26
N LEU A 54 20.13 1.38 12.62
CA LEU A 54 19.77 2.79 12.49
C LEU A 54 19.06 2.97 11.15
N PHE A 55 17.80 3.34 11.19
CA PHE A 55 16.97 3.68 10.04
C PHE A 55 16.92 5.20 9.88
N LEU A 56 17.37 5.70 8.76
CA LEU A 56 17.39 7.11 8.41
C LEU A 56 16.35 7.33 7.32
N GLU A 57 15.57 8.40 7.43
CA GLU A 57 14.51 8.72 6.46
C GLU A 57 14.46 10.22 6.17
N SER A 58 14.22 10.55 4.90
CA SER A 58 13.82 11.86 4.43
C SER A 58 12.67 11.70 3.45
N THR A 59 11.54 12.30 3.74
CA THR A 59 10.33 12.23 2.92
C THR A 59 9.85 13.64 2.58
N VAL A 60 9.56 13.87 1.32
CA VAL A 60 8.85 15.07 0.86
C VAL A 60 7.57 14.65 0.16
N SER A 61 6.49 15.36 0.39
CA SER A 61 5.21 15.09 -0.26
C SER A 61 4.50 16.36 -0.70
N GLU A 62 3.74 16.24 -1.79
CA GLU A 62 2.90 17.29 -2.33
C GLU A 62 1.48 16.74 -2.57
N SER A 63 0.47 17.46 -2.12
CA SER A 63 -0.93 17.16 -2.40
C SER A 63 -1.65 18.37 -2.99
N LEU A 64 -2.38 18.14 -4.06
CA LEU A 64 -3.25 19.12 -4.70
C LEU A 64 -4.64 18.54 -4.87
N VAL A 65 -5.65 19.28 -4.38
CA VAL A 65 -7.06 18.91 -4.50
C VAL A 65 -7.83 20.06 -5.13
N LEU A 66 -8.44 19.78 -6.28
CA LEU A 66 -9.43 20.66 -6.90
C LEU A 66 -10.83 20.06 -6.64
N ASP A 67 -11.75 20.89 -6.19
CA ASP A 67 -13.12 20.50 -5.94
C ASP A 67 -14.06 21.57 -6.52
N ASP A 68 -14.92 21.15 -7.42
CA ASP A 68 -15.91 22.00 -8.08
C ASP A 68 -15.30 23.27 -8.75
N GLY A 69 -14.19 23.07 -9.49
CA GLY A 69 -13.48 24.14 -10.20
C GLY A 69 -12.67 25.07 -9.29
N LYS A 70 -12.54 24.77 -8.00
CA LYS A 70 -11.77 25.57 -7.02
C LYS A 70 -10.69 24.74 -6.35
N ILE A 71 -9.54 25.36 -6.11
CA ILE A 71 -8.51 24.70 -5.26
C ILE A 71 -9.07 24.61 -3.84
N LYS A 72 -9.27 23.39 -3.36
CA LYS A 72 -9.78 23.09 -2.01
C LYS A 72 -8.65 22.95 -1.01
N ASN A 73 -7.60 22.27 -1.39
CA ASN A 73 -6.44 22.06 -0.54
C ASN A 73 -5.16 21.95 -1.36
N THR A 74 -4.08 22.46 -0.81
CA THR A 74 -2.71 22.23 -1.28
C THR A 74 -1.84 22.07 -0.05
N SER A 75 -1.00 21.02 -0.04
CA SER A 75 0.04 20.85 0.97
C SER A 75 1.36 20.52 0.32
N TYR A 76 2.43 20.92 0.99
CA TYR A 76 3.79 20.50 0.74
C TYR A 76 4.41 20.22 2.10
N ASP A 77 4.72 18.98 2.36
CA ASP A 77 5.21 18.52 3.65
C ASP A 77 6.61 17.92 3.49
N SER A 78 7.45 18.10 4.50
CA SER A 78 8.78 17.50 4.57
C SER A 78 9.03 16.97 5.96
N SER A 79 9.53 15.75 6.03
CA SER A 79 9.91 15.08 7.25
C SER A 79 11.30 14.47 7.09
N LYS A 80 12.15 14.58 8.12
CA LYS A 80 13.48 13.99 8.16
C LYS A 80 13.79 13.55 9.58
N GLY A 81 14.40 12.38 9.74
CA GLY A 81 14.77 11.88 11.05
C GLY A 81 15.40 10.51 10.99
N TYR A 82 15.52 9.91 12.18
CA TYR A 82 16.04 8.56 12.35
C TYR A 82 15.30 7.78 13.43
N GLY A 83 15.38 6.45 13.33
CA GLY A 83 15.01 5.53 14.38
C GLY A 83 16.15 4.54 14.64
N LEU A 84 16.58 4.42 15.91
CA LEU A 84 17.56 3.43 16.36
C LEU A 84 16.83 2.30 17.07
N ARG A 85 16.97 1.09 16.55
CA ARG A 85 16.33 -0.12 17.08
C ARG A 85 17.34 -1.14 17.54
N SER A 86 17.06 -1.79 18.67
CA SER A 86 17.70 -3.05 19.07
C SER A 86 16.68 -4.14 19.31
N VAL A 87 17.07 -5.37 19.05
CA VAL A 87 16.27 -6.57 19.29
C VAL A 87 17.04 -7.54 20.15
N ASN A 88 16.45 -7.96 21.27
CA ASN A 88 17.02 -8.91 22.23
C ASN A 88 15.97 -9.99 22.53
N ASN A 89 16.15 -11.20 22.06
CA ASN A 89 15.11 -12.24 22.04
C ASN A 89 13.87 -11.75 21.29
N ASP A 90 12.75 -11.54 21.97
CA ASP A 90 11.48 -11.01 21.44
C ASP A 90 11.19 -9.55 21.85
N ILE A 91 12.13 -8.93 22.59
CA ILE A 91 11.99 -7.56 23.06
C ILE A 91 12.67 -6.62 22.07
N THR A 92 11.92 -5.61 21.65
CA THR A 92 12.43 -4.50 20.83
C THR A 92 12.53 -3.25 21.68
N THR A 93 13.70 -2.61 21.69
CA THR A 93 13.89 -1.26 22.24
C THR A 93 14.10 -0.31 21.07
N TYR A 94 13.41 0.84 21.13
CA TYR A 94 13.38 1.82 20.05
C TYR A 94 13.52 3.24 20.58
N SER A 95 14.31 4.05 19.89
CA SER A 95 14.42 5.49 20.13
C SER A 95 14.51 6.20 18.79
N HIS A 96 13.76 7.29 18.61
CA HIS A 96 13.74 8.06 17.38
C HIS A 96 13.87 9.56 17.63
N SER A 97 14.27 10.32 16.62
CA SER A 97 14.33 11.78 16.66
C SER A 97 14.27 12.34 15.23
N ASN A 98 13.70 13.53 15.11
CA ASN A 98 13.78 14.37 13.90
C ASN A 98 15.07 15.23 13.86
N GLU A 99 15.87 15.23 14.91
CA GLU A 99 17.15 15.91 14.98
C GLU A 99 18.29 14.95 14.64
N LEU A 100 18.80 15.03 13.40
CA LEU A 100 19.91 14.21 12.95
C LEU A 100 21.26 14.85 13.33
N THR A 101 21.59 14.81 14.63
CA THR A 101 22.84 15.32 15.20
C THR A 101 23.58 14.21 15.95
N GLU A 102 24.89 14.39 16.15
CA GLU A 102 25.70 13.44 16.93
C GLU A 102 25.21 13.32 18.37
N GLU A 103 24.80 14.45 18.98
CA GLU A 103 24.29 14.48 20.35
C GLU A 103 22.97 13.70 20.46
N SER A 104 22.00 13.97 19.56
CA SER A 104 20.72 13.27 19.52
C SER A 104 20.92 11.76 19.36
N LEU A 105 21.79 11.33 18.43
CA LEU A 105 22.07 9.91 18.22
C LEU A 105 22.75 9.25 19.42
N LYS A 106 23.68 9.93 20.12
CA LYS A 106 24.28 9.45 21.36
C LYS A 106 23.26 9.31 22.49
N ASN A 107 22.29 10.23 22.59
CA ASN A 107 21.21 10.13 23.56
C ASN A 107 20.32 8.92 23.29
N SER A 108 19.94 8.68 22.04
CA SER A 108 19.22 7.48 21.63
C SER A 108 20.02 6.19 21.90
N ALA A 109 21.30 6.19 21.60
CA ALA A 109 22.20 5.07 21.89
C ALA A 109 22.27 4.75 23.38
N LYS A 110 22.32 5.78 24.25
CA LYS A 110 22.29 5.62 25.69
C LYS A 110 21.01 4.94 26.17
N ILE A 111 19.85 5.36 25.67
CA ILE A 111 18.55 4.72 25.99
C ILE A 111 18.57 3.24 25.65
N ILE A 112 19.08 2.89 24.45
CA ILE A 112 19.19 1.50 24.01
C ILE A 112 20.16 0.70 24.90
N LEU A 113 21.33 1.25 25.20
CA LEU A 113 22.32 0.60 26.07
C LEU A 113 21.81 0.39 27.48
N ASP A 114 21.13 1.37 28.07
CA ASP A 114 20.56 1.26 29.40
C ASP A 114 19.47 0.18 29.47
N ALA A 115 18.60 0.10 28.46
CA ALA A 115 17.58 -0.94 28.35
C ALA A 115 18.19 -2.35 28.18
N ASN A 116 19.35 -2.45 27.55
CA ASN A 116 20.03 -3.72 27.22
C ASN A 116 21.16 -4.10 28.19
N LYS A 117 21.31 -3.40 29.31
CA LYS A 117 22.46 -3.46 30.21
C LYS A 117 22.88 -4.88 30.64
N ASN A 118 21.92 -5.77 30.82
CA ASN A 118 22.16 -7.15 31.30
C ASN A 118 22.02 -8.19 30.18
N TYR A 119 21.96 -7.77 28.92
CA TYR A 119 21.80 -8.65 27.78
C TYR A 119 23.14 -8.82 27.03
N SER A 120 23.39 -10.03 26.57
CA SER A 120 24.52 -10.34 25.70
C SER A 120 24.11 -11.40 24.70
N GLY A 121 23.65 -10.95 23.55
CA GLY A 121 23.31 -11.77 22.39
C GLY A 121 24.46 -11.83 21.37
N LYS A 122 24.10 -12.32 20.19
CA LYS A 122 24.96 -12.33 19.01
C LYS A 122 24.22 -11.78 17.84
N ILE A 123 24.75 -10.69 17.25
CA ILE A 123 24.12 -10.04 16.11
C ILE A 123 23.91 -11.02 14.93
N ASN A 124 22.72 -11.05 14.40
CA ASN A 124 22.42 -11.81 13.20
C ASN A 124 23.10 -11.20 11.97
N SER A 125 23.52 -12.06 11.05
CA SER A 125 24.03 -11.61 9.76
C SER A 125 23.06 -10.65 9.10
N GLY A 126 23.58 -9.57 8.53
CA GLY A 126 22.79 -8.63 7.76
C GLY A 126 22.12 -9.29 6.56
N PRO A 127 21.08 -8.64 6.01
CA PRO A 127 20.43 -9.13 4.80
C PRO A 127 21.38 -9.11 3.60
N LYS A 128 21.10 -9.93 2.59
CA LYS A 128 21.84 -9.88 1.33
C LYS A 128 21.55 -8.57 0.63
N LYS A 129 22.56 -7.89 0.08
CA LYS A 129 22.36 -6.72 -0.78
C LYS A 129 21.63 -7.12 -2.07
N THR A 130 20.79 -6.24 -2.57
CA THR A 130 20.19 -6.37 -3.90
C THR A 130 20.78 -5.33 -4.84
N ASN A 131 20.92 -5.68 -6.12
CA ASN A 131 21.25 -4.76 -7.22
C ASN A 131 20.06 -4.58 -8.17
N LYS A 132 18.88 -5.10 -7.81
CA LYS A 132 17.66 -4.99 -8.61
C LYS A 132 16.93 -3.71 -8.24
N TYR A 133 16.77 -2.82 -9.22
CA TYR A 133 15.96 -1.61 -9.11
C TYR A 133 14.57 -1.90 -9.68
N LEU A 134 13.52 -1.60 -8.90
CA LEU A 134 12.12 -1.89 -9.24
C LEU A 134 11.39 -0.66 -9.79
N TYR A 135 11.96 0.52 -9.65
CA TYR A 135 11.37 1.81 -10.03
C TYR A 135 12.46 2.85 -10.23
N THR A 136 12.06 4.00 -10.79
CA THR A 136 12.94 5.16 -10.96
C THR A 136 13.32 5.79 -9.63
N ASP A 137 14.46 6.48 -9.59
CA ASP A 137 14.91 7.32 -8.47
C ASP A 137 14.59 8.81 -8.66
N VAL A 138 13.80 9.15 -9.68
CA VAL A 138 13.41 10.53 -9.99
C VAL A 138 12.34 11.00 -9.01
N ASN A 139 12.52 12.22 -8.47
CA ASN A 139 11.53 12.85 -7.59
C ASN A 139 10.28 13.22 -8.41
N PRO A 140 9.11 12.61 -8.14
CA PRO A 140 7.91 12.84 -8.92
C PRO A 140 7.29 14.24 -8.69
N ILE A 141 7.66 14.94 -7.60
CA ILE A 141 7.16 16.28 -7.29
C ILE A 141 7.71 17.31 -8.31
N GLU A 142 8.94 17.11 -8.74
CA GLU A 142 9.66 18.02 -9.66
C GLU A 142 9.29 17.79 -11.13
N ALA A 143 8.60 16.70 -11.47
CA ALA A 143 8.26 16.35 -12.86
C ALA A 143 7.42 17.42 -13.56
N LYS A 144 6.54 18.12 -12.85
CA LYS A 144 5.75 19.25 -13.33
C LYS A 144 5.70 20.37 -12.31
N ASN A 145 5.68 21.60 -12.80
CA ASN A 145 5.47 22.73 -11.91
C ASN A 145 4.00 22.79 -11.40
N PHE A 146 3.82 23.50 -10.30
CA PHE A 146 2.52 23.62 -9.63
C PHE A 146 1.40 24.13 -10.56
N SER A 147 1.70 25.11 -11.42
CA SER A 147 0.71 25.69 -12.35
C SER A 147 0.23 24.66 -13.37
N GLU A 148 1.12 23.83 -13.91
CA GLU A 148 0.75 22.77 -14.87
C GLU A 148 -0.15 21.71 -14.25
N LYS A 149 0.10 21.34 -12.97
CA LYS A 149 -0.74 20.41 -12.24
C LYS A 149 -2.14 20.97 -12.02
N ILE A 150 -2.26 22.25 -11.63
CA ILE A 150 -3.56 22.94 -11.48
C ILE A 150 -4.30 23.07 -12.82
N ASP A 151 -3.58 23.40 -13.90
CA ASP A 151 -4.18 23.48 -15.23
C ASP A 151 -4.74 22.14 -15.69
N LEU A 152 -4.06 21.04 -15.36
CA LEU A 152 -4.57 19.70 -15.62
C LEU A 152 -5.87 19.43 -14.84
N LEU A 153 -5.89 19.70 -13.53
CA LEU A 153 -7.09 19.49 -12.72
C LEU A 153 -8.29 20.32 -13.22
N ASN A 154 -8.05 21.55 -13.67
CA ASN A 154 -9.07 22.39 -14.33
C ASN A 154 -9.55 21.81 -15.68
N LYS A 155 -8.65 21.22 -16.46
CA LYS A 155 -9.03 20.51 -17.71
C LYS A 155 -9.91 19.31 -17.43
N ILE A 156 -9.63 18.57 -16.37
CA ILE A 156 -10.42 17.41 -15.91
C ILE A 156 -11.85 17.84 -15.53
N ASP A 157 -11.99 18.90 -14.72
CA ASP A 157 -13.32 19.43 -14.33
C ASP A 157 -14.14 19.80 -15.58
N LYS A 158 -13.57 20.58 -16.49
CA LYS A 158 -14.22 20.99 -17.75
C LYS A 158 -14.60 19.79 -18.62
N TYR A 159 -13.70 18.82 -18.77
CA TYR A 159 -13.93 17.62 -19.55
C TYR A 159 -15.15 16.84 -19.03
N LEU A 160 -15.20 16.57 -17.75
CA LEU A 160 -16.27 15.78 -17.14
C LEU A 160 -17.64 16.49 -17.24
N ARG A 161 -17.68 17.81 -16.99
CA ARG A 161 -18.93 18.58 -17.15
C ARG A 161 -19.40 18.62 -18.58
N SER A 162 -18.51 18.59 -19.57
CA SER A 162 -18.87 18.54 -20.99
C SER A 162 -19.40 17.19 -21.46
N LYS A 163 -19.03 16.10 -20.74
CA LYS A 163 -19.40 14.72 -21.10
C LYS A 163 -20.84 14.36 -20.79
N ASN A 164 -21.39 14.88 -19.69
CA ASN A 164 -22.75 14.50 -19.28
C ASN A 164 -23.42 15.60 -18.45
N PRO A 165 -24.66 16.00 -18.78
CA PRO A 165 -25.40 17.10 -18.11
C PRO A 165 -25.76 16.77 -16.65
N TYR A 166 -25.71 15.51 -16.23
CA TYR A 166 -25.98 15.10 -14.85
C TYR A 166 -24.82 15.36 -13.92
N VAL A 167 -23.59 15.65 -14.41
CA VAL A 167 -22.44 15.98 -13.58
C VAL A 167 -22.70 17.29 -12.81
N LYS A 168 -22.71 17.21 -11.49
CA LYS A 168 -22.95 18.35 -10.59
C LYS A 168 -21.68 18.76 -9.84
N GLN A 169 -20.88 17.80 -9.40
CA GLN A 169 -19.63 18.08 -8.72
C GLN A 169 -18.50 17.20 -9.26
N VAL A 170 -17.33 17.77 -9.38
CA VAL A 170 -16.10 17.08 -9.78
C VAL A 170 -15.03 17.39 -8.76
N SER A 171 -14.45 16.36 -8.17
CA SER A 171 -13.26 16.45 -7.34
C SER A 171 -12.11 15.68 -7.99
N SER A 172 -10.95 16.28 -8.09
CA SER A 172 -9.74 15.64 -8.61
C SER A 172 -8.52 15.98 -7.78
N SER A 173 -7.61 15.02 -7.64
CA SER A 173 -6.41 15.22 -6.82
C SER A 173 -5.19 14.54 -7.40
N ILE A 174 -4.04 15.17 -7.17
CA ILE A 174 -2.71 14.62 -7.42
C ILE A 174 -1.98 14.60 -6.08
N PHE A 175 -1.43 13.44 -5.74
CA PHE A 175 -0.49 13.25 -4.63
C PHE A 175 0.81 12.70 -5.17
N SER A 176 1.92 13.29 -4.75
CA SER A 176 3.27 12.84 -5.07
C SER A 176 4.11 12.81 -3.80
N GLU A 177 4.90 11.77 -3.62
CA GLU A 177 5.80 11.58 -2.49
C GLU A 177 7.14 11.06 -2.98
N TYR A 178 8.20 11.51 -2.34
CA TYR A 178 9.54 11.02 -2.56
C TYR A 178 10.19 10.72 -1.22
N GLN A 179 10.29 9.42 -0.91
CA GLN A 179 10.93 8.90 0.29
C GLN A 179 12.33 8.42 -0.04
N GLN A 180 13.30 8.83 0.75
CA GLN A 180 14.67 8.33 0.73
C GLN A 180 14.97 7.69 2.07
N ILE A 181 15.52 6.50 2.05
CA ILE A 181 15.94 5.78 3.25
C ILE A 181 17.38 5.35 3.18
N GLU A 182 18.00 5.29 4.34
CA GLU A 182 19.27 4.59 4.54
C GLU A 182 19.22 3.80 5.85
N ILE A 183 19.69 2.57 5.80
CA ILE A 183 19.70 1.63 6.92
C ILE A 183 21.16 1.29 7.22
N ILE A 184 21.63 1.63 8.41
CA ILE A 184 22.98 1.29 8.88
C ILE A 184 22.84 0.20 9.94
N ARG A 185 23.53 -0.91 9.71
CA ARG A 185 23.58 -2.05 10.61
C ARG A 185 24.99 -2.21 11.20
N PRO A 186 25.15 -2.99 12.29
CA PRO A 186 26.48 -3.36 12.78
C PRO A 186 27.37 -3.93 11.68
N ASP A 187 28.68 -3.89 11.88
CA ASP A 187 29.71 -4.28 10.91
C ASP A 187 29.76 -3.40 9.64
N ASN A 188 29.35 -2.13 9.77
CA ASN A 188 29.36 -1.12 8.71
C ASN A 188 28.55 -1.56 7.46
N GLN A 189 27.55 -2.40 7.64
CA GLN A 189 26.62 -2.74 6.57
C GLN A 189 25.62 -1.62 6.37
N SER A 190 25.43 -1.18 5.12
CA SER A 190 24.45 -0.16 4.78
C SER A 190 23.62 -0.54 3.56
N TYR A 191 22.36 -0.11 3.57
CA TYR A 191 21.37 -0.33 2.53
C TYR A 191 20.64 0.98 2.30
N SER A 192 20.30 1.29 1.06
CA SER A 192 19.57 2.51 0.72
C SER A 192 18.53 2.25 -0.35
N ASP A 193 17.47 3.02 -0.34
CA ASP A 193 16.43 3.00 -1.36
C ASP A 193 15.86 4.41 -1.57
N LYS A 194 15.42 4.72 -2.80
CA LYS A 194 14.75 5.95 -3.17
C LYS A 194 13.39 5.58 -3.75
N ARG A 195 12.32 6.00 -3.10
CA ARG A 195 10.97 5.49 -3.30
C ARG A 195 10.01 6.59 -3.77
N PRO A 196 9.87 6.80 -5.08
CA PRO A 196 8.82 7.67 -5.59
C PRO A 196 7.46 7.02 -5.36
N LEU A 197 6.44 7.84 -5.14
CA LEU A 197 5.06 7.40 -5.05
C LEU A 197 4.13 8.46 -5.61
N VAL A 198 3.22 8.04 -6.49
CA VAL A 198 2.23 8.92 -7.13
C VAL A 198 0.84 8.34 -6.95
N ARG A 199 -0.14 9.20 -6.76
CA ARG A 199 -1.55 8.85 -6.82
C ARG A 199 -2.32 9.98 -7.50
N PHE A 200 -3.14 9.61 -8.48
CA PHE A 200 -4.08 10.49 -9.16
C PHE A 200 -5.50 9.95 -8.97
N ASN A 201 -6.44 10.78 -8.50
CA ASN A 201 -7.83 10.37 -8.27
C ASN A 201 -8.80 11.36 -8.89
N VAL A 202 -9.94 10.82 -9.32
CA VAL A 202 -11.11 11.58 -9.76
C VAL A 202 -12.35 11.01 -9.06
N SER A 203 -13.19 11.90 -8.54
CA SER A 203 -14.49 11.58 -7.96
C SER A 203 -15.55 12.52 -8.56
N ILE A 204 -16.72 11.98 -8.85
CA ILE A 204 -17.78 12.68 -9.54
C ILE A 204 -19.09 12.43 -8.81
N MET A 205 -19.88 13.50 -8.60
CA MET A 205 -21.28 13.38 -8.22
C MET A 205 -22.16 13.72 -9.42
N VAL A 206 -23.09 12.85 -9.71
CA VAL A 206 -24.14 13.05 -10.73
C VAL A 206 -25.50 13.15 -10.05
N GLU A 207 -26.40 13.93 -10.66
CA GLU A 207 -27.78 14.10 -10.19
C GLU A 207 -28.78 14.01 -11.35
N LYS A 208 -29.78 13.16 -11.20
CA LYS A 208 -30.89 13.01 -12.15
C LYS A 208 -32.21 12.85 -11.38
N ASN A 209 -33.18 13.69 -11.64
CA ASN A 209 -34.50 13.65 -10.99
C ASN A 209 -34.45 13.64 -9.44
N GLY A 210 -33.52 14.40 -8.85
CA GLY A 210 -33.34 14.49 -7.41
C GLY A 210 -32.50 13.34 -6.79
N ARG A 211 -32.21 12.27 -7.53
CA ARG A 211 -31.31 11.20 -7.11
C ARG A 211 -29.86 11.62 -7.36
N LYS A 212 -29.02 11.50 -6.29
CA LYS A 212 -27.59 11.79 -6.34
C LYS A 212 -26.81 10.52 -6.13
N GLU A 213 -25.83 10.29 -6.99
CA GLU A 213 -24.92 9.14 -6.89
C GLU A 213 -23.50 9.57 -7.20
N THR A 214 -22.54 8.81 -6.70
CA THR A 214 -21.11 9.09 -6.87
C THR A 214 -20.42 7.97 -7.61
N GLY A 215 -19.35 8.32 -8.30
CA GLY A 215 -18.40 7.39 -8.86
C GLY A 215 -16.98 7.93 -8.67
N SER A 216 -16.02 7.05 -8.45
CA SER A 216 -14.65 7.45 -8.26
C SER A 216 -13.69 6.41 -8.84
N TYR A 217 -12.57 6.90 -9.37
CA TYR A 217 -11.49 6.03 -9.82
C TYR A 217 -10.15 6.71 -9.60
N GLY A 218 -9.15 5.92 -9.26
CA GLY A 218 -7.78 6.39 -9.06
C GLY A 218 -6.77 5.47 -9.71
N THR A 219 -5.58 6.00 -9.96
CA THR A 219 -4.43 5.25 -10.43
C THR A 219 -3.18 5.77 -9.75
N GLY A 220 -2.15 4.94 -9.65
CA GLY A 220 -0.90 5.33 -9.02
C GLY A 220 0.14 4.22 -9.03
N GLY A 221 1.25 4.48 -8.36
CA GLY A 221 2.38 3.57 -8.23
C GLY A 221 3.70 4.33 -8.15
N ARG A 222 4.79 3.71 -8.62
CA ARG A 222 6.16 4.20 -8.45
C ARG A 222 6.85 4.66 -9.74
N LYS A 223 6.06 4.99 -10.77
CA LYS A 223 6.54 5.66 -11.98
C LYS A 223 6.56 7.17 -11.78
N ILE A 224 7.16 7.89 -12.73
CA ILE A 224 7.08 9.35 -12.78
C ILE A 224 5.64 9.82 -12.97
N LEU A 225 5.29 10.99 -12.42
CA LEU A 225 3.93 11.54 -12.49
C LEU A 225 3.38 11.60 -13.92
N ASP A 226 4.21 12.00 -14.89
CA ASP A 226 3.80 12.17 -16.29
C ASP A 226 3.19 10.93 -16.91
N GLU A 227 3.62 9.73 -16.52
CA GLU A 227 3.06 8.49 -17.05
C GLU A 227 1.63 8.23 -16.58
N TYR A 228 1.26 8.71 -15.39
CA TYR A 228 -0.12 8.58 -14.85
C TYR A 228 -1.08 9.62 -15.41
N ILE A 229 -0.57 10.80 -15.79
CA ILE A 229 -1.38 11.95 -16.20
C ILE A 229 -1.26 12.31 -17.69
N THR A 230 -0.82 11.36 -18.54
CA THR A 230 -0.95 11.53 -20.00
C THR A 230 -2.41 11.79 -20.37
N GLU A 231 -2.64 12.45 -21.51
CA GLU A 231 -4.01 12.76 -21.94
C GLU A 231 -4.91 11.53 -22.04
N LEU A 232 -4.36 10.42 -22.55
CA LEU A 232 -5.05 9.15 -22.62
C LEU A 232 -5.40 8.60 -21.21
N ASN A 233 -4.45 8.64 -20.31
CA ASN A 233 -4.61 8.05 -18.96
C ASN A 233 -5.59 8.83 -18.11
N TRP A 234 -5.46 10.18 -18.00
CA TRP A 234 -6.37 10.94 -17.19
C TRP A 234 -7.81 10.92 -17.73
N LYS A 235 -8.00 10.92 -19.08
CA LYS A 235 -9.34 10.75 -19.70
C LYS A 235 -9.93 9.39 -19.36
N LYS A 236 -9.14 8.30 -19.43
CA LYS A 236 -9.56 6.94 -19.02
C LYS A 236 -10.04 6.93 -17.56
N VAL A 237 -9.28 7.52 -16.64
CA VAL A 237 -9.67 7.65 -15.22
C VAL A 237 -11.00 8.38 -15.08
N CYS A 238 -11.16 9.51 -15.76
CA CYS A 238 -12.40 10.29 -15.78
C CYS A 238 -13.61 9.48 -16.31
N ASP A 239 -13.43 8.80 -17.43
CA ASP A 239 -14.50 8.04 -18.06
C ASP A 239 -14.95 6.84 -17.22
N ILE A 240 -14.01 6.17 -16.52
CA ILE A 240 -14.34 5.08 -15.57
C ILE A 240 -15.13 5.63 -14.37
N ALA A 241 -14.69 6.73 -13.77
CA ALA A 241 -15.38 7.34 -12.63
C ALA A 241 -16.77 7.83 -13.01
N LEU A 242 -16.93 8.47 -14.20
CA LEU A 242 -18.22 8.91 -14.72
C LEU A 242 -19.15 7.74 -15.01
N LYS A 243 -18.65 6.68 -15.65
CA LYS A 243 -19.39 5.45 -15.92
C LYS A 243 -19.96 4.85 -14.63
N GLN A 244 -19.14 4.73 -13.59
CA GLN A 244 -19.56 4.21 -12.28
C GLN A 244 -20.69 5.08 -11.67
N ALA A 245 -20.54 6.41 -11.67
CA ALA A 245 -21.58 7.31 -11.17
C ALA A 245 -22.92 7.16 -11.92
N LEU A 246 -22.86 7.05 -13.27
CA LEU A 246 -24.06 6.88 -14.10
C LEU A 246 -24.72 5.51 -13.91
N ILE A 247 -23.93 4.44 -13.75
CA ILE A 247 -24.43 3.10 -13.41
C ILE A 247 -25.16 3.13 -12.06
N ASN A 248 -24.61 3.82 -11.08
CA ASN A 248 -25.22 3.94 -9.75
C ASN A 248 -26.56 4.68 -9.79
N LEU A 249 -26.78 5.61 -10.72
CA LEU A 249 -28.10 6.25 -10.93
C LEU A 249 -29.20 5.26 -11.34
N GLU A 250 -28.85 4.23 -12.09
CA GLU A 250 -29.80 3.20 -12.57
C GLU A 250 -29.85 1.96 -11.61
N SER A 251 -29.05 1.95 -10.51
CA SER A 251 -28.96 0.82 -9.61
C SER A 251 -30.21 0.66 -8.73
N VAL A 252 -30.53 -0.59 -8.41
CA VAL A 252 -31.55 -0.99 -7.45
C VAL A 252 -30.90 -1.60 -6.20
N ASP A 253 -31.66 -1.71 -5.10
CA ASP A 253 -31.12 -2.28 -3.87
C ASP A 253 -30.70 -3.74 -4.06
N ALA A 254 -29.54 -4.10 -3.53
CA ALA A 254 -29.04 -5.48 -3.58
C ALA A 254 -29.90 -6.40 -2.68
N PRO A 255 -30.14 -7.65 -3.11
CA PRO A 255 -30.79 -8.63 -2.25
C PRO A 255 -29.87 -9.00 -1.05
N ALA A 256 -30.48 -9.26 0.10
CA ALA A 256 -29.81 -9.78 1.28
C ALA A 256 -29.90 -11.29 1.35
N GLY A 257 -28.91 -11.94 1.94
CA GLY A 257 -28.89 -13.39 2.20
C GLY A 257 -27.67 -14.09 1.61
N GLU A 258 -27.57 -15.39 1.86
CA GLU A 258 -26.52 -16.23 1.30
C GLU A 258 -26.79 -16.52 -0.17
N MET A 259 -25.79 -16.30 -1.01
CA MET A 259 -25.92 -16.50 -2.47
C MET A 259 -24.55 -16.66 -3.14
N LYS A 260 -24.56 -17.13 -4.38
CA LYS A 260 -23.36 -17.18 -5.22
C LYS A 260 -22.87 -15.76 -5.54
N VAL A 261 -21.58 -15.53 -5.36
CA VAL A 261 -20.93 -14.26 -5.68
C VAL A 261 -19.81 -14.50 -6.66
N VAL A 262 -19.85 -13.80 -7.79
CA VAL A 262 -18.72 -13.70 -8.70
C VAL A 262 -18.00 -12.40 -8.40
N LEU A 263 -16.72 -12.48 -8.05
CA LEU A 263 -15.84 -11.32 -7.89
C LEU A 263 -15.08 -11.10 -9.18
N GLY A 264 -15.05 -9.86 -9.66
CA GLY A 264 -14.29 -9.49 -10.84
C GLY A 264 -12.77 -9.50 -10.63
N PRO A 265 -11.97 -9.29 -11.71
CA PRO A 265 -10.52 -9.23 -11.59
C PRO A 265 -10.04 -7.92 -10.96
N GLY A 266 -8.78 -7.88 -10.53
CA GLY A 266 -8.11 -6.67 -10.07
C GLY A 266 -8.46 -6.27 -8.63
N TRP A 267 -9.08 -5.09 -8.45
CA TRP A 267 -9.37 -4.50 -7.13
C TRP A 267 -10.18 -5.38 -6.16
N PRO A 268 -11.13 -6.22 -6.59
CA PRO A 268 -11.77 -7.18 -5.69
C PRO A 268 -10.80 -8.12 -4.96
N GLY A 269 -9.54 -8.22 -5.38
CA GLY A 269 -8.44 -8.86 -4.64
C GLY A 269 -8.18 -8.28 -3.25
N ILE A 270 -8.82 -7.17 -2.88
CA ILE A 270 -8.85 -6.69 -1.49
C ILE A 270 -9.44 -7.76 -0.54
N LEU A 271 -10.27 -8.66 -1.04
CA LEU A 271 -10.71 -9.83 -0.29
C LEU A 271 -9.52 -10.66 0.22
N LEU A 272 -8.50 -10.89 -0.62
CA LEU A 272 -7.32 -11.65 -0.23
C LEU A 272 -6.50 -10.91 0.82
N HIS A 273 -6.39 -9.58 0.68
CA HIS A 273 -5.68 -8.74 1.64
C HIS A 273 -6.28 -8.86 3.05
N GLU A 274 -7.59 -8.72 3.17
CA GLU A 274 -8.29 -8.73 4.46
C GLU A 274 -8.56 -10.15 4.95
N ALA A 275 -9.10 -11.02 4.08
CA ALA A 275 -9.54 -12.35 4.50
C ALA A 275 -8.39 -13.24 4.96
N ILE A 276 -7.21 -13.11 4.34
CA ILE A 276 -6.06 -13.96 4.64
C ILE A 276 -4.76 -13.18 4.86
N GLY A 277 -4.51 -12.09 4.13
CA GLY A 277 -3.23 -11.40 4.13
C GLY A 277 -2.78 -10.98 5.52
N HIS A 278 -3.61 -10.23 6.23
CA HIS A 278 -3.35 -9.87 7.63
C HIS A 278 -3.27 -11.08 8.55
N GLY A 279 -4.09 -12.10 8.31
CA GLY A 279 -4.05 -13.35 9.06
C GLY A 279 -2.77 -14.16 8.87
N LEU A 280 -2.04 -13.93 7.77
CA LEU A 280 -0.78 -14.62 7.47
C LEU A 280 0.48 -13.79 7.82
N GLU A 281 0.34 -12.67 8.50
CA GLU A 281 1.48 -11.91 9.02
C GLU A 281 2.13 -12.66 10.20
N GLY A 282 3.45 -12.72 10.18
CA GLY A 282 4.25 -13.59 11.05
C GLY A 282 4.13 -13.30 12.54
N ASP A 283 3.99 -12.03 12.93
CA ASP A 283 3.87 -11.62 14.32
C ASP A 283 2.58 -12.14 14.99
N PHE A 284 1.44 -12.12 14.30
CA PHE A 284 0.20 -12.70 14.78
C PHE A 284 0.27 -14.23 14.88
N ASN A 285 0.90 -14.87 13.89
CA ASN A 285 1.03 -16.33 13.87
C ASN A 285 2.02 -16.84 14.92
N ARG A 286 3.14 -16.15 15.14
CA ARG A 286 4.08 -16.47 16.21
C ARG A 286 3.44 -16.33 17.59
N LYS A 287 2.68 -15.27 17.80
CA LYS A 287 1.94 -15.03 19.06
C LYS A 287 0.67 -15.88 19.21
N LYS A 288 0.31 -16.68 18.19
CA LYS A 288 -0.90 -17.51 18.15
C LYS A 288 -2.21 -16.73 18.32
N THR A 289 -2.25 -15.51 17.79
CA THR A 289 -3.42 -14.62 17.84
C THR A 289 -4.17 -14.54 16.51
N SER A 290 -3.66 -15.17 15.45
CA SER A 290 -4.33 -15.28 14.16
C SER A 290 -5.21 -16.54 14.07
N ALA A 291 -6.32 -16.42 13.34
CA ALA A 291 -7.15 -17.58 12.95
C ALA A 291 -6.39 -18.63 12.11
N PHE A 292 -5.24 -18.27 11.53
CA PHE A 292 -4.37 -19.15 10.73
C PHE A 292 -3.20 -19.75 11.51
N SER A 293 -3.12 -19.49 12.80
CA SER A 293 -2.05 -20.04 13.65
C SER A 293 -2.10 -21.56 13.65
N ASN A 294 -0.93 -22.20 13.50
CA ASN A 294 -0.75 -23.66 13.44
C ASN A 294 -1.36 -24.36 12.21
N LEU A 295 -1.77 -23.63 11.16
CA LEU A 295 -2.31 -24.20 9.93
C LEU A 295 -1.25 -24.39 8.82
N MET A 296 0.03 -24.18 9.11
CA MET A 296 1.12 -24.42 8.16
C MET A 296 1.08 -25.85 7.63
N GLY A 297 1.11 -26.01 6.29
CA GLY A 297 1.01 -27.30 5.60
C GLY A 297 -0.41 -27.86 5.49
N GLN A 298 -1.41 -27.21 6.06
CA GLN A 298 -2.80 -27.65 5.99
C GLN A 298 -3.55 -27.02 4.81
N LYS A 299 -4.64 -27.66 4.39
CA LYS A 299 -5.54 -27.15 3.36
C LYS A 299 -6.43 -26.06 3.97
N ILE A 300 -6.29 -24.82 3.47
CA ILE A 300 -7.05 -23.63 3.91
C ILE A 300 -7.82 -22.96 2.77
N ALA A 301 -7.75 -23.50 1.56
CA ALA A 301 -8.44 -22.99 0.38
C ALA A 301 -8.78 -24.15 -0.58
N ASP A 302 -9.56 -23.86 -1.62
CA ASP A 302 -9.76 -24.81 -2.72
C ASP A 302 -8.43 -25.07 -3.47
N GLU A 303 -8.28 -26.24 -4.07
CA GLU A 303 -7.06 -26.65 -4.78
C GLU A 303 -6.72 -25.78 -5.99
N GLN A 304 -7.68 -25.03 -6.53
CA GLN A 304 -7.45 -24.08 -7.61
C GLN A 304 -6.79 -22.78 -7.14
N VAL A 305 -6.78 -22.53 -5.83
CA VAL A 305 -6.32 -21.26 -5.23
C VAL A 305 -4.82 -21.32 -4.96
N THR A 306 -4.09 -20.41 -5.60
CA THR A 306 -2.68 -20.11 -5.29
C THR A 306 -2.55 -18.60 -5.07
N VAL A 307 -2.04 -18.21 -3.91
CA VAL A 307 -1.90 -16.79 -3.50
C VAL A 307 -0.45 -16.49 -3.17
N VAL A 308 0.01 -15.35 -3.62
CA VAL A 308 1.37 -14.85 -3.39
C VAL A 308 1.35 -13.44 -2.81
N ASP A 309 2.40 -13.08 -2.06
CA ASP A 309 2.78 -11.70 -1.77
C ASP A 309 4.08 -11.40 -2.52
N ASP A 310 4.08 -10.40 -3.38
CA ASP A 310 5.18 -10.13 -4.32
C ASP A 310 5.60 -8.66 -4.28
N GLY A 311 6.66 -8.38 -3.55
CA GLY A 311 7.26 -7.05 -3.48
C GLY A 311 8.16 -6.69 -4.67
N THR A 312 8.31 -7.58 -5.65
CA THR A 312 9.29 -7.46 -6.75
C THR A 312 8.72 -6.99 -8.08
N ILE A 313 7.42 -6.69 -8.15
CA ILE A 313 6.77 -6.25 -9.39
C ILE A 313 7.16 -4.80 -9.68
N GLU A 314 7.74 -4.55 -10.85
CA GLU A 314 8.23 -3.23 -11.23
C GLU A 314 7.13 -2.16 -11.19
N ASN A 315 7.48 -0.99 -10.67
CA ASN A 315 6.65 0.21 -10.62
C ASN A 315 5.32 0.08 -9.85
N ARG A 316 5.07 -1.05 -9.17
CA ARG A 316 3.83 -1.23 -8.40
C ARG A 316 3.89 -0.47 -7.07
N ARG A 317 2.72 -0.02 -6.62
CA ARG A 317 2.56 0.76 -5.40
C ARG A 317 3.09 0.05 -4.15
N GLY A 318 2.79 -1.24 -4.00
CA GLY A 318 3.25 -2.05 -2.87
C GLY A 318 4.69 -2.53 -2.96
N SER A 319 5.35 -2.43 -4.13
CA SER A 319 6.71 -2.92 -4.33
C SER A 319 7.75 -2.01 -3.69
N ILE A 320 8.77 -2.61 -3.08
CA ILE A 320 9.96 -1.94 -2.56
C ILE A 320 11.19 -2.80 -2.88
N THR A 321 12.31 -2.16 -3.20
CA THR A 321 13.56 -2.86 -3.56
C THR A 321 14.11 -3.63 -2.37
N ILE A 322 14.09 -3.01 -1.20
CA ILE A 322 14.39 -3.59 0.11
C ILE A 322 13.32 -3.19 1.10
N ASP A 323 13.05 -4.00 2.10
CA ASP A 323 12.20 -3.61 3.23
C ASP A 323 12.91 -2.64 4.19
N ASP A 324 12.23 -2.21 5.25
CA ASP A 324 12.75 -1.22 6.18
C ASP A 324 13.69 -1.82 7.25
N GLU A 325 14.10 -3.07 7.07
CA GLU A 325 15.18 -3.76 7.77
C GLU A 325 16.37 -4.08 6.84
N GLY A 326 16.30 -3.64 5.56
CA GLY A 326 17.31 -3.85 4.52
C GLY A 326 17.21 -5.20 3.81
N THR A 327 16.20 -6.00 4.08
CA THR A 327 15.99 -7.30 3.42
C THR A 327 15.40 -7.09 2.01
N PRO A 328 16.00 -7.67 0.94
CA PRO A 328 15.40 -7.65 -0.38
C PRO A 328 14.00 -8.26 -0.37
N THR A 329 13.03 -7.60 -1.01
CA THR A 329 11.69 -8.16 -1.15
C THR A 329 11.71 -9.37 -2.08
N ASN A 330 10.74 -10.25 -1.89
CA ASN A 330 10.62 -11.49 -2.62
C ASN A 330 9.20 -11.69 -3.13
N LYS A 331 9.04 -12.65 -4.05
CA LYS A 331 7.77 -13.28 -4.35
C LYS A 331 7.59 -14.47 -3.42
N THR A 332 6.78 -14.29 -2.38
CA THR A 332 6.50 -15.31 -1.36
C THR A 332 5.19 -16.01 -1.70
N VAL A 333 5.24 -17.32 -1.91
CA VAL A 333 4.03 -18.15 -2.09
C VAL A 333 3.41 -18.37 -0.71
N LEU A 334 2.24 -17.78 -0.47
CA LEU A 334 1.52 -17.91 0.80
C LEU A 334 0.66 -19.18 0.81
N ILE A 335 -0.13 -19.37 -0.24
CA ILE A 335 -0.99 -20.54 -0.44
C ILE A 335 -0.65 -21.14 -1.81
N GLU A 336 -0.39 -22.43 -1.86
CA GLU A 336 -0.17 -23.16 -3.11
C GLU A 336 -1.17 -24.29 -3.25
N LYS A 337 -2.01 -24.22 -4.29
CA LYS A 337 -3.06 -25.23 -4.54
C LYS A 337 -3.87 -25.55 -3.27
N GLY A 338 -4.30 -24.49 -2.58
CA GLY A 338 -5.09 -24.57 -1.36
C GLY A 338 -4.34 -24.86 -0.07
N ILE A 339 -3.04 -25.15 -0.13
CA ILE A 339 -2.21 -25.48 1.04
C ILE A 339 -1.44 -24.27 1.53
N LEU A 340 -1.49 -23.95 2.81
CA LEU A 340 -0.70 -22.89 3.44
C LEU A 340 0.79 -23.26 3.42
N LYS A 341 1.61 -22.41 2.79
CA LYS A 341 3.05 -22.65 2.59
C LYS A 341 3.96 -21.73 3.40
N ASN A 342 3.60 -20.46 3.53
CA ASN A 342 4.42 -19.49 4.23
C ASN A 342 3.57 -18.43 4.92
N TYR A 343 4.16 -17.80 5.93
CA TYR A 343 3.72 -16.53 6.48
C TYR A 343 4.56 -15.38 5.94
N ILE A 344 4.06 -14.16 6.03
CA ILE A 344 4.76 -12.91 5.71
C ILE A 344 5.64 -12.54 6.91
N GLN A 345 6.95 -12.41 6.71
CA GLN A 345 7.93 -12.34 7.81
C GLN A 345 8.78 -11.06 7.74
N ASP A 346 8.95 -10.40 8.89
CA ASP A 346 10.08 -9.53 9.19
C ASP A 346 11.26 -10.33 9.74
N ARG A 347 12.36 -9.68 10.08
CA ARG A 347 13.55 -10.36 10.61
C ARG A 347 13.36 -10.90 12.03
N LEU A 348 12.66 -10.16 12.89
CA LEU A 348 12.38 -10.58 14.26
C LEU A 348 11.55 -11.85 14.31
N ASN A 349 10.40 -11.84 13.64
CA ASN A 349 9.47 -12.97 13.67
C ASN A 349 10.02 -14.18 12.90
N ALA A 350 10.73 -13.97 11.79
CA ALA A 350 11.44 -15.02 11.07
C ALA A 350 12.45 -15.74 11.95
N ARG A 351 13.29 -14.99 12.68
CA ARG A 351 14.28 -15.54 13.61
C ARG A 351 13.60 -16.38 14.71
N LEU A 352 12.60 -15.83 15.37
CA LEU A 352 11.90 -16.50 16.47
C LEU A 352 11.09 -17.74 16.02
N MET A 353 10.69 -17.78 14.76
CA MET A 353 10.02 -18.94 14.15
C MET A 353 10.99 -19.88 13.43
N ASN A 354 12.29 -19.58 13.44
CA ASN A 354 13.34 -20.35 12.76
C ASN A 354 13.08 -20.54 11.25
N VAL A 355 12.65 -19.46 10.57
CA VAL A 355 12.42 -19.41 9.13
C VAL A 355 13.21 -18.23 8.51
N GLN A 356 13.20 -18.13 7.18
CA GLN A 356 13.83 -16.98 6.50
C GLN A 356 12.89 -15.77 6.48
N PRO A 357 13.42 -14.53 6.60
CA PRO A 357 12.67 -13.32 6.39
C PRO A 357 12.22 -13.22 4.92
N THR A 358 11.04 -12.63 4.68
CA THR A 358 10.46 -12.55 3.34
C THR A 358 10.61 -11.17 2.68
N GLY A 359 11.25 -10.22 3.37
CA GLY A 359 11.39 -8.84 2.88
C GLY A 359 10.13 -8.02 3.07
N ASN A 360 9.44 -8.27 4.17
CA ASN A 360 8.17 -7.65 4.52
C ASN A 360 8.22 -6.87 5.85
N GLY A 361 9.41 -6.63 6.41
CA GLY A 361 9.59 -5.80 7.61
C GLY A 361 9.40 -4.33 7.26
N ARG A 362 8.17 -3.79 7.38
CA ARG A 362 7.82 -2.45 6.92
C ARG A 362 7.37 -1.56 8.07
N ARG A 363 7.65 -0.25 7.95
CA ARG A 363 7.21 0.82 8.86
C ARG A 363 6.62 1.99 8.08
N GLU A 364 5.79 2.81 8.71
CA GLU A 364 5.26 4.02 8.09
C GLU A 364 6.34 5.09 7.94
N SER A 365 7.13 5.32 9.00
CA SER A 365 8.19 6.32 9.04
C SER A 365 9.28 5.96 10.06
N PHE A 366 10.31 6.81 10.15
CA PHE A 366 11.37 6.69 11.18
C PHE A 366 10.84 6.74 12.63
N GLU A 367 9.63 7.19 12.85
CA GLU A 367 9.00 7.23 14.18
C GLU A 367 8.46 5.86 14.63
N HIS A 368 8.43 4.88 13.72
CA HIS A 368 7.75 3.61 13.92
C HIS A 368 8.70 2.41 13.88
N ILE A 369 8.33 1.38 14.62
CA ILE A 369 9.01 0.07 14.60
C ILE A 369 8.52 -0.71 13.37
N PRO A 370 9.42 -1.37 12.59
CA PRO A 370 9.00 -2.24 11.51
C PRO A 370 8.25 -3.47 12.03
N MET A 371 7.32 -3.95 11.21
CA MET A 371 6.54 -5.16 11.48
C MET A 371 6.22 -5.89 10.17
N PRO A 372 5.81 -7.17 10.21
CA PRO A 372 5.37 -7.86 9.01
C PRO A 372 4.18 -7.15 8.35
N ARG A 373 4.31 -6.79 7.07
CA ARG A 373 3.29 -6.10 6.26
C ARG A 373 3.32 -6.63 4.84
N MET A 374 2.14 -6.77 4.25
CA MET A 374 2.00 -7.13 2.84
C MET A 374 2.66 -6.12 1.91
N THR A 375 3.00 -6.57 0.70
CA THR A 375 3.46 -5.76 -0.44
C THR A 375 2.38 -5.74 -1.53
N ASN A 376 2.42 -6.64 -2.51
CA ASN A 376 1.33 -6.83 -3.45
C ASN A 376 0.82 -8.27 -3.30
N THR A 377 -0.36 -8.42 -2.69
CA THR A 377 -0.95 -9.73 -2.43
C THR A 377 -1.99 -10.06 -3.49
N TYR A 378 -1.79 -11.14 -4.24
CA TYR A 378 -2.68 -11.50 -5.34
C TYR A 378 -2.81 -13.00 -5.56
N MET A 379 -3.96 -13.40 -6.15
CA MET A 379 -4.23 -14.76 -6.60
C MET A 379 -3.75 -14.95 -8.03
N LEU A 380 -3.11 -16.09 -8.30
CA LEU A 380 -2.70 -16.45 -9.66
C LEU A 380 -3.92 -16.85 -10.52
N SER A 381 -3.77 -16.71 -11.85
CA SER A 381 -4.78 -17.15 -12.81
C SER A 381 -5.08 -18.64 -12.67
N GLY A 382 -6.37 -18.97 -12.79
CA GLY A 382 -6.87 -20.32 -12.98
C GLY A 382 -7.06 -20.67 -14.44
N LYS A 383 -8.02 -21.58 -14.72
CA LYS A 383 -8.21 -22.14 -16.06
C LYS A 383 -9.49 -21.68 -16.78
N TYR A 384 -10.46 -21.12 -16.06
CA TYR A 384 -11.76 -20.80 -16.64
C TYR A 384 -11.76 -19.45 -17.36
N HIS A 385 -12.50 -19.34 -18.45
CA HIS A 385 -12.80 -18.04 -19.03
C HIS A 385 -13.83 -17.31 -18.15
N PRO A 386 -13.73 -15.98 -17.89
CA PRO A 386 -14.69 -15.23 -17.07
C PRO A 386 -16.16 -15.43 -17.46
N ASP A 387 -16.44 -15.50 -18.77
CA ASP A 387 -17.80 -15.75 -19.28
C ASP A 387 -18.34 -17.13 -18.87
N GLU A 388 -17.49 -18.16 -18.76
CA GLU A 388 -17.90 -19.49 -18.30
C GLU A 388 -18.31 -19.42 -16.84
N ILE A 389 -17.56 -18.65 -16.02
CA ILE A 389 -17.87 -18.41 -14.61
C ILE A 389 -19.24 -17.74 -14.48
N ILE A 390 -19.49 -16.64 -15.23
CA ILE A 390 -20.78 -15.95 -15.20
C ILE A 390 -21.91 -16.88 -15.63
N LYS A 391 -21.72 -17.63 -16.74
CA LYS A 391 -22.74 -18.56 -17.28
C LYS A 391 -23.08 -19.69 -16.33
N SER A 392 -22.19 -20.07 -15.40
CA SER A 392 -22.43 -21.13 -14.42
C SER A 392 -23.34 -20.71 -13.25
N VAL A 393 -23.74 -19.44 -13.17
CA VAL A 393 -24.51 -18.86 -12.08
C VAL A 393 -25.94 -18.57 -12.53
N ASP A 394 -26.93 -19.33 -12.04
CA ASP A 394 -28.35 -19.07 -12.35
C ASP A 394 -28.86 -17.83 -11.63
N LYS A 395 -28.50 -17.63 -10.36
CA LYS A 395 -28.86 -16.49 -9.54
C LYS A 395 -27.71 -16.13 -8.61
N GLY A 396 -27.28 -14.87 -8.61
CA GLY A 396 -26.18 -14.39 -7.81
C GLY A 396 -25.87 -12.92 -8.03
N ILE A 397 -24.70 -12.51 -7.56
CA ILE A 397 -24.17 -11.14 -7.72
C ILE A 397 -22.82 -11.20 -8.40
N TYR A 398 -22.59 -10.27 -9.34
CA TYR A 398 -21.27 -9.97 -9.88
C TYR A 398 -20.76 -8.68 -9.24
N ALA A 399 -19.78 -8.76 -8.36
CA ALA A 399 -19.17 -7.64 -7.67
C ALA A 399 -17.87 -7.22 -8.37
N VAL A 400 -17.85 -5.97 -8.88
CA VAL A 400 -16.78 -5.44 -9.75
C VAL A 400 -15.83 -4.54 -8.96
N ALA A 401 -16.36 -3.72 -8.05
CA ALA A 401 -15.56 -2.79 -7.28
C ALA A 401 -16.04 -2.67 -5.82
N PHE A 402 -15.09 -2.39 -4.94
CA PHE A 402 -15.32 -2.22 -3.50
C PHE A 402 -14.77 -0.87 -3.03
N GLY A 403 -15.42 -0.26 -2.03
CA GLY A 403 -14.99 0.98 -1.41
C GLY A 403 -13.88 0.77 -0.38
N GLY A 404 -14.01 -0.25 0.43
CA GLY A 404 -13.07 -0.61 1.49
C GLY A 404 -13.59 -1.81 2.27
N GLY A 405 -12.77 -2.33 3.16
CA GLY A 405 -13.10 -3.48 4.00
C GLY A 405 -12.42 -3.42 5.35
N GLN A 406 -12.84 -4.30 6.22
CA GLN A 406 -12.29 -4.51 7.55
C GLN A 406 -12.27 -5.99 7.88
N VAL A 407 -11.26 -6.42 8.64
CA VAL A 407 -11.15 -7.78 9.15
C VAL A 407 -10.88 -7.78 10.66
N ASP A 408 -11.52 -8.69 11.37
CA ASP A 408 -11.11 -9.11 12.70
C ASP A 408 -10.13 -10.28 12.56
N ILE A 409 -8.86 -10.03 12.77
CA ILE A 409 -7.77 -10.98 12.54
C ILE A 409 -7.90 -12.21 13.45
N THR A 410 -8.48 -12.04 14.65
CA THR A 410 -8.59 -13.09 15.67
C THR A 410 -9.57 -14.19 15.25
N ASN A 411 -10.70 -13.81 14.66
CA ASN A 411 -11.74 -14.74 14.24
C ASN A 411 -11.91 -14.84 12.71
N GLY A 412 -11.21 -13.99 11.96
CA GLY A 412 -11.21 -13.96 10.50
C GLY A 412 -12.47 -13.35 9.86
N LYS A 413 -13.40 -12.76 10.61
CA LYS A 413 -14.60 -12.13 10.05
C LYS A 413 -14.23 -10.86 9.29
N PHE A 414 -14.76 -10.72 8.08
CA PHE A 414 -14.55 -9.54 7.23
C PHE A 414 -15.86 -8.96 6.71
N VAL A 415 -15.83 -7.68 6.34
CA VAL A 415 -16.95 -6.94 5.75
C VAL A 415 -16.39 -6.04 4.64
N PHE A 416 -17.02 -6.09 3.45
CA PHE A 416 -16.69 -5.23 2.29
C PHE A 416 -17.93 -4.61 1.71
N SER A 417 -17.90 -3.31 1.43
CA SER A 417 -19.00 -2.60 0.74
C SER A 417 -18.68 -2.49 -0.74
N CYS A 418 -19.58 -3.02 -1.60
CA CYS A 418 -19.46 -2.87 -3.04
C CYS A 418 -19.81 -1.43 -3.46
N THR A 419 -18.99 -0.87 -4.35
CA THR A 419 -19.25 0.41 -5.03
C THR A 419 -19.77 0.21 -6.45
N GLU A 420 -19.58 -1.00 -7.02
CA GLU A 420 -20.16 -1.43 -8.29
C GLU A 420 -20.46 -2.92 -8.24
N ALA A 421 -21.72 -3.29 -8.44
CA ALA A 421 -22.17 -4.68 -8.49
C ALA A 421 -23.35 -4.83 -9.45
N TYR A 422 -23.60 -6.07 -9.90
CA TYR A 422 -24.67 -6.40 -10.82
C TYR A 422 -25.38 -7.67 -10.39
N GLU A 423 -26.69 -7.78 -10.69
CA GLU A 423 -27.43 -9.03 -10.60
C GLU A 423 -26.90 -10.03 -11.65
N ILE A 424 -26.78 -11.31 -11.29
CA ILE A 424 -26.63 -12.39 -12.26
C ILE A 424 -27.96 -13.16 -12.27
N LYS A 425 -28.52 -13.34 -13.47
CA LYS A 425 -29.75 -14.12 -13.68
C LYS A 425 -29.60 -14.97 -14.93
N ASN A 426 -29.81 -16.28 -14.78
CA ASN A 426 -29.72 -17.27 -15.85
C ASN A 426 -28.39 -17.15 -16.65
N GLY A 427 -27.26 -17.04 -15.95
CA GLY A 427 -25.94 -16.92 -16.56
C GLY A 427 -25.64 -15.61 -17.28
N LYS A 428 -26.39 -14.54 -17.02
CA LYS A 428 -26.22 -13.23 -17.65
C LYS A 428 -26.15 -12.12 -16.61
N ILE A 429 -25.28 -11.14 -16.86
CA ILE A 429 -25.19 -9.90 -16.09
C ILE A 429 -26.47 -9.09 -16.36
N GLY A 430 -27.16 -8.72 -15.30
CA GLY A 430 -28.41 -7.98 -15.31
C GLY A 430 -28.28 -6.55 -14.79
N ARG A 431 -29.24 -6.13 -13.95
CA ARG A 431 -29.33 -4.76 -13.44
C ARG A 431 -28.18 -4.42 -12.50
N PRO A 432 -27.70 -3.17 -12.48
CA PRO A 432 -26.75 -2.72 -11.46
C PRO A 432 -27.41 -2.69 -10.08
N LEU A 433 -26.61 -3.01 -9.07
CA LEU A 433 -27.01 -3.12 -7.68
C LEU A 433 -26.27 -2.09 -6.82
N LYS A 434 -26.92 -1.54 -5.80
CA LYS A 434 -26.31 -0.70 -4.76
C LYS A 434 -26.49 -1.31 -3.36
N GLY A 435 -25.66 -0.90 -2.44
CA GLY A 435 -25.72 -1.33 -1.04
C GLY A 435 -25.33 -2.80 -0.83
N ALA A 436 -24.78 -3.46 -1.85
CA ALA A 436 -24.26 -4.81 -1.68
C ALA A 436 -23.08 -4.80 -0.70
N THR A 437 -23.16 -5.63 0.32
CA THR A 437 -22.09 -5.81 1.31
C THR A 437 -21.74 -7.29 1.39
N LEU A 438 -20.48 -7.61 1.12
CA LEU A 438 -19.95 -8.97 1.26
C LEU A 438 -19.47 -9.17 2.69
N ILE A 439 -20.05 -10.16 3.37
CA ILE A 439 -19.69 -10.55 4.74
C ILE A 439 -19.26 -12.01 4.72
N GLY A 440 -18.14 -12.32 5.37
CA GLY A 440 -17.63 -13.68 5.41
C GLY A 440 -16.58 -13.90 6.50
N ASN A 441 -15.92 -15.03 6.39
CA ASN A 441 -14.85 -15.46 7.29
C ASN A 441 -13.64 -15.91 6.46
N GLY A 442 -12.45 -15.39 6.76
CA GLY A 442 -11.24 -15.64 5.99
C GLY A 442 -10.87 -17.12 5.84
N PRO A 443 -10.74 -17.89 6.93
CA PRO A 443 -10.48 -19.33 6.87
C PRO A 443 -11.51 -20.15 6.06
N ASP A 444 -12.75 -19.65 5.94
CA ASP A 444 -13.84 -20.38 5.28
C ASP A 444 -14.00 -19.98 3.80
N VAL A 445 -13.88 -18.68 3.47
CA VAL A 445 -14.27 -18.14 2.16
C VAL A 445 -13.49 -18.76 1.00
N LEU A 446 -12.19 -18.96 1.14
CA LEU A 446 -11.36 -19.52 0.07
C LEU A 446 -11.57 -21.04 -0.11
N THR A 447 -12.12 -21.75 0.88
CA THR A 447 -12.52 -23.16 0.73
C THR A 447 -13.79 -23.29 -0.10
N LYS A 448 -14.58 -22.21 -0.24
CA LYS A 448 -15.82 -22.15 -1.01
C LYS A 448 -15.63 -21.71 -2.45
N VAL A 449 -14.41 -21.37 -2.86
CA VAL A 449 -14.11 -21.05 -4.26
C VAL A 449 -14.42 -22.24 -5.15
N LYS A 450 -15.23 -22.02 -6.20
CA LYS A 450 -15.67 -23.05 -7.15
C LYS A 450 -14.97 -22.97 -8.50
N MET A 451 -14.68 -21.74 -8.96
CA MET A 451 -14.03 -21.51 -10.24
C MET A 451 -13.06 -20.33 -10.11
N VAL A 452 -11.90 -20.43 -10.76
CA VAL A 452 -10.87 -19.40 -10.82
C VAL A 452 -10.59 -19.06 -12.29
N GLY A 453 -10.73 -17.80 -12.63
CA GLY A 453 -10.58 -17.27 -13.99
C GLY A 453 -9.12 -17.21 -14.47
N ASN A 454 -8.95 -17.05 -15.77
CA ASN A 454 -7.66 -16.90 -16.42
C ASN A 454 -7.27 -15.42 -16.69
N ASP A 455 -8.02 -14.49 -16.12
CA ASP A 455 -7.99 -13.04 -16.32
C ASP A 455 -7.43 -12.28 -15.13
N MET A 456 -6.38 -12.81 -14.48
CA MET A 456 -5.78 -12.12 -13.33
C MET A 456 -5.31 -10.72 -13.71
N GLU A 457 -5.75 -9.75 -12.94
CA GLU A 457 -5.31 -8.36 -12.99
C GLU A 457 -4.86 -7.87 -11.63
N LEU A 458 -3.94 -6.92 -11.63
CA LEU A 458 -3.59 -6.16 -10.44
C LEU A 458 -4.47 -4.90 -10.35
N ASP A 459 -4.66 -4.39 -9.14
CA ASP A 459 -5.39 -3.13 -8.90
C ASP A 459 -4.75 -1.93 -9.62
N ALA A 460 -5.42 -0.79 -9.60
CA ALA A 460 -4.93 0.43 -10.24
C ALA A 460 -3.78 1.15 -9.49
N GLY A 461 -3.29 0.59 -8.39
CA GLY A 461 -2.17 1.13 -7.61
C GLY A 461 -2.59 2.22 -6.63
N VAL A 462 -3.69 2.05 -5.91
CA VAL A 462 -4.24 3.03 -4.96
C VAL A 462 -4.33 2.51 -3.53
N GLY A 463 -3.99 1.25 -3.28
CA GLY A 463 -4.13 0.57 -2.00
C GLY A 463 -3.25 1.17 -0.90
N THR A 464 -3.80 1.26 0.31
CA THR A 464 -3.08 1.61 1.54
C THR A 464 -3.57 0.70 2.64
N CYS A 465 -2.63 0.13 3.39
CA CYS A 465 -2.90 -0.84 4.45
C CYS A 465 -2.61 -0.22 5.81
N GLY A 466 -3.54 -0.36 6.76
CA GLY A 466 -3.39 0.08 8.15
C GLY A 466 -3.19 -1.09 9.11
N LYS A 467 -2.21 -0.98 10.01
CA LYS A 467 -1.97 -1.94 11.11
C LYS A 467 -1.30 -1.21 12.27
N ASN A 468 -1.84 -1.36 13.48
CA ASN A 468 -1.29 -0.75 14.70
C ASN A 468 -1.04 0.76 14.57
N GLY A 469 -1.94 1.49 13.90
CA GLY A 469 -1.81 2.93 13.68
C GLY A 469 -0.79 3.34 12.61
N GLN A 470 -0.18 2.40 11.91
CA GLN A 470 0.77 2.64 10.83
C GLN A 470 0.15 2.35 9.45
N TRP A 471 0.44 3.18 8.46
CA TRP A 471 -0.08 3.09 7.10
C TRP A 471 1.05 2.86 6.09
N VAL A 472 0.91 1.84 5.24
CA VAL A 472 1.89 1.56 4.17
C VAL A 472 1.21 1.36 2.82
N PRO A 473 1.87 1.78 1.70
CA PRO A 473 1.37 1.50 0.36
C PRO A 473 1.37 0.00 0.06
N VAL A 474 0.27 -0.50 -0.52
CA VAL A 474 0.12 -1.92 -0.91
C VAL A 474 -0.54 -2.03 -2.28
N GLY A 475 -0.45 -3.20 -2.87
CA GLY A 475 -1.20 -3.60 -4.05
C GLY A 475 -1.99 -4.89 -3.79
N VAL A 476 -3.03 -5.09 -4.55
CA VAL A 476 -3.84 -6.32 -4.54
C VAL A 476 -4.11 -6.79 -5.97
N GLY A 477 -4.56 -8.01 -6.12
CA GLY A 477 -5.00 -8.52 -7.41
C GLY A 477 -5.65 -9.89 -7.31
N GLN A 478 -6.48 -10.19 -8.28
CA GLN A 478 -7.07 -11.52 -8.46
C GLN A 478 -7.62 -11.68 -9.88
N PRO A 479 -7.86 -12.91 -10.34
CA PRO A 479 -8.73 -13.18 -11.48
C PRO A 479 -10.20 -13.12 -11.09
N THR A 480 -11.10 -13.24 -12.04
CA THR A 480 -12.52 -13.52 -11.77
C THR A 480 -12.67 -14.82 -10.98
N ILE A 481 -13.38 -14.80 -9.87
CA ILE A 481 -13.64 -15.99 -9.04
C ILE A 481 -15.11 -16.15 -8.71
N LEU A 482 -15.57 -17.39 -8.59
CA LEU A 482 -16.90 -17.75 -8.08
C LEU A 482 -16.76 -18.31 -6.66
N ILE A 483 -17.51 -17.72 -5.74
CA ILE A 483 -17.64 -18.17 -4.34
C ILE A 483 -19.09 -18.55 -4.05
#